data_8779bc39cefb11f8e718cab06916abd5
#
_entry.id   8779bc39cefb11f8e718cab06916abd5
#
_cell.length_a   1.000
_cell.length_b   1.000
_cell.length_c   1.000
_cell.angle_alpha   90.00
_cell.angle_beta   90.00
_cell.angle_gamma   90.00
#
_symmetry.space_group_name_H-M   'P 1'
#
loop_
_entity.id
_entity.type
_entity.pdbx_description
1 polymer ?
#
loop_
_entity_poly.entity_id
_entity_poly.type
_entity_poly.pdbx_seq_one_letter_code
_entity_poly.pdbx_strand_id
1 'polypeptide(L)'
;MVFVLVGLDRQGNRGSKVADYLLVIDMQSDYVAVGKAYHEELIAAVNDKIATYPSDRVIYILNRFFWERKDRKKKFATDLLLVSSRIFEKRRASCFTNPDLKDFLEENGAKSIEFIGVDGNGCVKASVLAATKENYQVSVDLSAVGVANQKKFSKTLKQWQDCGIKIG
;
A
#
# COMPACT_ATOMS: atom_id res chain seq x y z
N MET A 1 -6.84 22.30 24.01
CA MET A 1 -6.77 22.58 22.57
C MET A 1 -5.30 22.76 22.23
N VAL A 2 -4.65 21.69 21.72
CA VAL A 2 -3.22 21.71 21.41
C VAL A 2 -3.10 21.98 19.92
N PHE A 3 -2.65 23.18 19.55
CA PHE A 3 -2.27 23.50 18.18
C PHE A 3 -0.94 22.82 17.89
N VAL A 4 -0.94 21.79 17.06
CA VAL A 4 0.28 21.29 16.43
C VAL A 4 0.67 22.29 15.36
N LEU A 5 1.59 23.17 15.66
CA LEU A 5 2.29 24.00 14.66
C LEU A 5 3.04 23.07 13.72
N VAL A 6 2.58 22.97 12.48
CA VAL A 6 3.36 22.38 11.41
C VAL A 6 4.54 23.33 11.17
N GLY A 7 5.70 22.94 11.64
CA GLY A 7 6.92 23.70 11.48
C GLY A 7 7.26 23.80 9.99
N LEU A 8 7.29 25.02 9.50
CA LEU A 8 7.98 25.35 8.26
C LEU A 8 9.47 25.11 8.48
N ASP A 9 10.11 24.31 7.65
CA ASP A 9 11.55 24.30 7.61
C ASP A 9 12.05 25.68 7.17
N ARG A 10 13.28 26.02 7.56
CA ARG A 10 13.85 27.35 7.34
C ARG A 10 14.03 27.76 5.87
N GLN A 11 13.56 26.93 4.92
CA GLN A 11 13.67 27.16 3.47
C GLN A 11 12.32 27.35 2.79
N GLY A 12 11.20 27.38 3.53
CA GLY A 12 9.87 27.63 2.97
C GLY A 12 9.36 26.51 2.05
N ASN A 13 9.99 25.34 2.07
CA ASN A 13 9.56 24.19 1.32
C ASN A 13 8.36 23.59 2.05
N ARG A 14 7.19 23.57 1.40
CA ARG A 14 6.05 22.80 1.87
C ARG A 14 6.47 21.33 1.79
N GLY A 15 6.80 20.72 2.92
CA GLY A 15 7.08 19.31 3.01
C GLY A 15 6.02 18.57 2.18
N SER A 16 6.44 17.63 1.34
CA SER A 16 5.51 16.90 0.47
C SER A 16 4.42 16.29 1.36
N LYS A 17 3.18 16.76 1.18
CA LYS A 17 2.05 16.28 1.96
C LYS A 17 1.93 14.77 1.69
N VAL A 18 2.15 13.94 2.70
CA VAL A 18 1.87 12.49 2.59
C VAL A 18 0.40 12.27 2.27
N ALA A 19 0.05 11.17 1.63
CA ALA A 19 -1.34 10.81 1.39
C ALA A 19 -2.10 10.62 2.71
N ASP A 20 -3.43 10.68 2.66
CA ASP A 20 -4.26 10.50 3.84
C ASP A 20 -4.09 9.11 4.45
N TYR A 21 -3.91 8.09 3.61
CA TYR A 21 -3.67 6.71 4.04
C TYR A 21 -2.58 6.04 3.22
N LEU A 22 -1.80 5.19 3.89
CA LEU A 22 -0.87 4.24 3.29
C LEU A 22 -1.50 2.85 3.31
N LEU A 23 -1.63 2.21 2.16
CA LEU A 23 -2.05 0.83 2.03
C LEU A 23 -0.86 -0.07 1.72
N VAL A 24 -0.59 -1.01 2.63
CA VAL A 24 0.49 -1.99 2.55
C VAL A 24 -0.10 -3.30 2.01
N ILE A 25 0.18 -3.61 0.74
CA ILE A 25 -0.47 -4.69 -0.01
C ILE A 25 0.31 -5.99 0.11
N ASP A 26 -0.34 -7.03 0.63
CA ASP A 26 0.08 -8.44 0.60
C ASP A 26 1.51 -8.72 1.09
N MET A 27 2.00 -7.92 2.04
CA MET A 27 3.31 -8.13 2.69
C MET A 27 3.21 -9.29 3.69
N GLN A 28 2.93 -10.48 3.19
CA GLN A 28 2.70 -11.70 3.97
C GLN A 28 3.73 -12.78 3.65
N SER A 29 3.96 -13.67 4.60
CA SER A 29 4.98 -14.73 4.51
C SER A 29 4.75 -15.70 3.35
N ASP A 30 3.53 -15.78 2.82
CA ASP A 30 3.22 -16.54 1.61
C ASP A 30 4.01 -16.03 0.38
N TYR A 31 4.33 -14.74 0.34
CA TYR A 31 4.94 -14.07 -0.81
C TYR A 31 6.33 -13.51 -0.54
N VAL A 32 6.54 -12.98 0.66
CA VAL A 32 7.76 -12.26 1.04
C VAL A 32 8.50 -13.06 2.11
N ALA A 33 9.47 -13.85 1.67
CA ALA A 33 10.32 -14.67 2.54
C ALA A 33 11.60 -15.03 1.81
N VAL A 34 12.58 -15.54 2.55
CA VAL A 34 13.83 -16.09 1.98
C VAL A 34 13.49 -17.15 0.91
N GLY A 35 14.10 -17.04 -0.25
CA GLY A 35 13.89 -17.94 -1.39
C GLY A 35 12.60 -17.68 -2.19
N LYS A 36 11.85 -16.63 -1.88
CA LYS A 36 10.70 -16.16 -2.66
C LYS A 36 11.13 -15.12 -3.71
N ALA A 37 10.17 -14.68 -4.54
CA ALA A 37 10.43 -13.74 -5.63
C ALA A 37 10.85 -12.34 -5.18
N TYR A 38 10.67 -12.01 -3.91
CA TYR A 38 10.97 -10.69 -3.33
C TYR A 38 12.07 -10.81 -2.29
N HIS A 39 13.00 -9.84 -2.27
CA HIS A 39 14.16 -9.81 -1.41
C HIS A 39 13.88 -9.14 -0.05
N GLU A 40 14.74 -9.42 0.93
CA GLU A 40 14.68 -8.79 2.26
C GLU A 40 14.80 -7.27 2.20
N GLU A 41 15.51 -6.72 1.22
CA GLU A 41 15.63 -5.28 0.96
C GLU A 41 14.27 -4.61 0.77
N LEU A 42 13.28 -5.31 0.21
CA LEU A 42 11.93 -4.82 0.08
C LEU A 42 11.29 -4.56 1.45
N ILE A 43 11.50 -5.45 2.42
CA ILE A 43 10.95 -5.29 3.77
C ILE A 43 11.51 -4.02 4.42
N ALA A 44 12.81 -3.76 4.27
CA ALA A 44 13.43 -2.54 4.79
C ALA A 44 12.80 -1.29 4.16
N ALA A 45 12.67 -1.24 2.83
CA ALA A 45 12.07 -0.11 2.12
C ALA A 45 10.59 0.10 2.50
N VAL A 46 9.83 -1.00 2.64
CA VAL A 46 8.43 -0.95 3.10
C VAL A 46 8.35 -0.41 4.53
N ASN A 47 9.22 -0.88 5.44
CA ASN A 47 9.26 -0.41 6.82
C ASN A 47 9.63 1.07 6.91
N ASP A 48 10.61 1.53 6.12
CA ASP A 48 10.99 2.94 6.06
C ASP A 48 9.80 3.80 5.61
N LYS A 49 9.05 3.36 4.62
CA LYS A 49 7.84 4.07 4.19
C LYS A 49 6.76 4.06 5.27
N ILE A 50 6.49 2.93 5.92
CA ILE A 50 5.51 2.84 7.02
C ILE A 50 5.87 3.84 8.12
N ALA A 51 7.15 3.96 8.47
CA ALA A 51 7.62 4.87 9.52
C ALA A 51 7.39 6.36 9.19
N THR A 52 7.13 6.72 7.94
CA THR A 52 6.82 8.11 7.55
C THR A 52 5.37 8.50 7.79
N TYR A 53 4.50 7.53 8.11
CA TYR A 53 3.07 7.76 8.34
C TYR A 53 2.71 7.70 9.83
N PRO A 54 1.73 8.50 10.28
CA PRO A 54 1.10 8.26 11.57
C PRO A 54 0.50 6.84 11.63
N SER A 55 0.60 6.17 12.77
CA SER A 55 0.15 4.79 12.92
C SER A 55 -1.33 4.57 12.57
N ASP A 56 -2.18 5.57 12.86
CA ASP A 56 -3.60 5.54 12.54
C ASP A 56 -3.91 5.77 11.05
N ARG A 57 -2.90 6.00 10.22
CA ARG A 57 -3.01 6.20 8.77
C ARG A 57 -2.43 5.04 7.96
N VAL A 58 -1.97 3.98 8.62
CA VAL A 58 -1.43 2.77 7.96
C VAL A 58 -2.47 1.65 7.99
N ILE A 59 -2.76 1.10 6.82
CA ILE A 59 -3.69 -0.01 6.61
C ILE A 59 -2.94 -1.17 5.97
N TYR A 60 -3.08 -2.36 6.56
CA TYR A 60 -2.50 -3.59 6.03
C TYR A 60 -3.56 -4.40 5.29
N ILE A 61 -3.21 -4.86 4.09
CA ILE A 61 -4.07 -5.73 3.28
C ILE A 61 -3.47 -7.12 3.24
N LEU A 62 -4.27 -8.11 3.60
CA LEU A 62 -3.94 -9.53 3.47
C LEU A 62 -4.75 -10.16 2.34
N ASN A 63 -4.11 -11.03 1.58
CA ASN A 63 -4.77 -11.81 0.55
C ASN A 63 -5.04 -13.23 1.05
N ARG A 64 -6.28 -13.66 0.89
CA ARG A 64 -6.71 -15.04 1.04
C ARG A 64 -7.48 -15.41 -0.20
N PHE A 65 -6.95 -16.29 -1.01
CA PHE A 65 -7.66 -16.75 -2.20
C PHE A 65 -9.00 -17.42 -1.83
N PHE A 66 -9.97 -17.34 -2.73
CA PHE A 66 -11.32 -17.85 -2.48
C PHE A 66 -11.38 -19.37 -2.22
N TRP A 67 -10.38 -20.11 -2.69
CA TRP A 67 -10.23 -21.57 -2.45
C TRP A 67 -9.50 -21.90 -1.15
N GLU A 68 -8.87 -20.90 -0.49
CA GLU A 68 -8.18 -21.14 0.79
C GLU A 68 -9.18 -21.24 1.94
N ARG A 69 -8.89 -22.13 2.87
CA ARG A 69 -9.71 -22.31 4.07
C ARG A 69 -9.68 -21.04 4.93
N LYS A 70 -10.85 -20.67 5.47
CA LYS A 70 -10.99 -19.48 6.34
C LYS A 70 -10.26 -19.61 7.67
N ASP A 71 -10.09 -20.84 8.17
CA ASP A 71 -9.41 -21.13 9.43
C ASP A 71 -7.88 -21.09 9.36
N ARG A 72 -7.30 -21.08 8.14
CA ARG A 72 -5.86 -20.93 7.97
C ARG A 72 -5.45 -19.49 8.28
N LYS A 73 -4.70 -19.32 9.39
CA LYS A 73 -4.17 -18.00 9.75
C LYS A 73 -3.17 -17.50 8.71
N LYS A 74 -3.39 -16.31 8.20
CA LYS A 74 -2.43 -15.58 7.39
C LYS A 74 -1.42 -14.87 8.31
N LYS A 75 -0.15 -14.85 7.91
CA LYS A 75 0.93 -14.21 8.66
C LYS A 75 1.58 -13.13 7.81
N PHE A 76 1.90 -12.02 8.42
CA PHE A 76 2.75 -11.02 7.81
C PHE A 76 4.16 -11.55 7.57
N ALA A 77 4.88 -10.95 6.64
CA ALA A 77 6.29 -11.22 6.45
C ALA A 77 7.07 -10.99 7.75
N THR A 78 8.07 -11.81 7.98
CA THR A 78 8.98 -11.64 9.11
C THR A 78 9.62 -10.24 9.03
N ASP A 79 9.77 -9.58 10.17
CA ASP A 79 10.36 -8.24 10.30
C ASP A 79 9.56 -7.09 9.65
N LEU A 80 8.33 -7.34 9.18
CA LEU A 80 7.45 -6.26 8.75
C LEU A 80 7.05 -5.40 9.96
N LEU A 81 7.22 -4.09 9.83
CA LEU A 81 6.80 -3.12 10.85
C LEU A 81 5.27 -3.05 10.91
N LEU A 82 4.70 -3.40 12.05
CA LEU A 82 3.27 -3.33 12.31
C LEU A 82 2.98 -2.20 13.30
N VAL A 83 2.41 -1.12 12.83
CA VAL A 83 2.13 0.10 13.62
C VAL A 83 0.65 0.30 13.92
N SER A 84 -0.22 -0.45 13.26
CA SER A 84 -1.67 -0.39 13.47
C SER A 84 -2.31 -1.77 13.45
N SER A 85 -3.50 -1.86 14.00
CA SER A 85 -4.36 -3.06 13.92
C SER A 85 -5.38 -3.01 12.78
N ARG A 86 -5.27 -2.01 11.88
CA ARG A 86 -6.15 -1.89 10.72
C ARG A 86 -5.73 -2.86 9.63
N ILE A 87 -6.37 -4.01 9.64
CA ILE A 87 -6.10 -5.12 8.71
C ILE A 87 -7.39 -5.46 7.99
N PHE A 88 -7.36 -5.43 6.66
CA PHE A 88 -8.45 -5.88 5.82
C PHE A 88 -8.00 -7.05 4.96
N GLU A 89 -8.83 -8.05 4.85
CA GLU A 89 -8.57 -9.23 4.03
C GLU A 89 -9.32 -9.12 2.71
N LYS A 90 -8.64 -9.43 1.62
CA LYS A 90 -9.24 -9.52 0.29
C LYS A 90 -9.14 -10.93 -0.26
N ARG A 91 -10.00 -11.25 -1.21
CA ARG A 91 -10.06 -12.57 -1.86
C ARG A 91 -9.81 -12.51 -3.37
N ARG A 92 -9.60 -11.32 -3.89
CA ARG A 92 -9.29 -11.03 -5.29
C ARG A 92 -8.11 -10.07 -5.39
N ALA A 93 -7.64 -9.77 -6.59
CA ALA A 93 -6.46 -8.94 -6.80
C ALA A 93 -6.59 -7.54 -6.16
N SER A 94 -7.69 -6.82 -6.42
CA SER A 94 -7.91 -5.50 -5.83
C SER A 94 -8.36 -5.57 -4.38
N CYS A 95 -7.77 -4.72 -3.51
CA CYS A 95 -8.21 -4.56 -2.13
C CYS A 95 -9.62 -3.94 -2.02
N PHE A 96 -10.06 -3.20 -3.03
CA PHE A 96 -11.41 -2.61 -3.08
C PHE A 96 -12.53 -3.64 -3.33
N THR A 97 -12.19 -4.90 -3.49
CA THR A 97 -13.18 -5.99 -3.45
C THR A 97 -13.66 -6.31 -2.04
N ASN A 98 -12.99 -5.78 -1.01
CA ASN A 98 -13.48 -5.81 0.36
C ASN A 98 -14.32 -4.54 0.62
N PRO A 99 -15.65 -4.66 0.84
CA PRO A 99 -16.50 -3.50 1.07
C PRO A 99 -16.17 -2.77 2.38
N ASP A 100 -15.72 -3.46 3.42
CA ASP A 100 -15.40 -2.85 4.71
C ASP A 100 -14.22 -1.87 4.59
N LEU A 101 -13.24 -2.14 3.71
CA LEU A 101 -12.16 -1.20 3.43
C LEU A 101 -12.70 0.08 2.78
N LYS A 102 -13.59 -0.08 1.80
CA LYS A 102 -14.18 1.06 1.10
C LYS A 102 -14.99 1.92 2.08
N ASP A 103 -15.86 1.30 2.86
CA ASP A 103 -16.67 1.98 3.87
C ASP A 103 -15.78 2.72 4.87
N PHE A 104 -14.72 2.07 5.38
CA PHE A 104 -13.76 2.70 6.27
C PHE A 104 -13.13 3.96 5.68
N LEU A 105 -12.67 3.91 4.44
CA LEU A 105 -12.03 5.06 3.77
C LEU A 105 -13.03 6.20 3.55
N GLU A 106 -14.25 5.89 3.15
CA GLU A 106 -15.33 6.88 2.94
C GLU A 106 -15.75 7.55 4.25
N GLU A 107 -16.01 6.77 5.31
CA GLU A 107 -16.39 7.26 6.63
C GLU A 107 -15.31 8.16 7.27
N ASN A 108 -14.04 7.89 6.97
CA ASN A 108 -12.92 8.70 7.44
C ASN A 108 -12.52 9.83 6.48
N GLY A 109 -13.30 10.07 5.43
CA GLY A 109 -13.12 11.19 4.52
C GLY A 109 -11.82 11.14 3.72
N ALA A 110 -11.29 9.95 3.44
CA ALA A 110 -10.07 9.78 2.66
C ALA A 110 -10.18 10.40 1.28
N LYS A 111 -9.16 11.15 0.86
CA LYS A 111 -9.06 11.80 -0.47
C LYS A 111 -7.87 11.27 -1.25
N SER A 112 -6.82 10.87 -0.55
CA SER A 112 -5.56 10.42 -1.16
C SER A 112 -5.07 9.14 -0.52
N ILE A 113 -4.51 8.25 -1.36
CA ILE A 113 -4.01 6.94 -0.94
C ILE A 113 -2.66 6.70 -1.60
N GLU A 114 -1.67 6.30 -0.80
CA GLU A 114 -0.40 5.79 -1.29
C GLU A 114 -0.36 4.27 -1.16
N PHE A 115 0.18 3.60 -2.17
CA PHE A 115 0.28 2.15 -2.22
C PHE A 115 1.73 1.68 -2.21
N ILE A 116 2.00 0.64 -1.43
CA ILE A 116 3.26 -0.10 -1.39
C ILE A 116 2.97 -1.60 -1.24
N GLY A 117 3.97 -2.44 -1.38
CA GLY A 117 3.86 -3.89 -1.19
C GLY A 117 4.02 -4.70 -2.47
N VAL A 118 3.33 -5.81 -2.60
CA VAL A 118 3.50 -6.77 -3.70
C VAL A 118 2.18 -7.20 -4.35
N ASP A 119 2.16 -7.60 -5.60
CA ASP A 119 3.12 -7.42 -6.66
C ASP A 119 2.74 -6.21 -7.52
N GLY A 120 3.74 -5.49 -8.00
CA GLY A 120 3.55 -4.28 -8.82
C GLY A 120 2.74 -4.52 -10.10
N ASN A 121 2.81 -5.72 -10.70
CA ASN A 121 2.00 -6.12 -11.85
C ASN A 121 0.68 -6.81 -11.48
N GLY A 122 0.48 -7.11 -10.22
CA GLY A 122 -0.64 -7.91 -9.71
C GLY A 122 -1.56 -7.11 -8.78
N CYS A 123 -1.52 -7.46 -7.49
CA CYS A 123 -2.43 -6.90 -6.49
C CYS A 123 -2.25 -5.40 -6.27
N VAL A 124 -1.01 -4.89 -6.31
CA VAL A 124 -0.75 -3.45 -6.23
C VAL A 124 -1.37 -2.77 -7.45
N LYS A 125 -1.08 -3.24 -8.68
CA LYS A 125 -1.67 -2.69 -9.91
C LYS A 125 -3.19 -2.65 -9.86
N ALA A 126 -3.82 -3.76 -9.50
CA ALA A 126 -5.28 -3.86 -9.46
C ALA A 126 -5.89 -2.89 -8.44
N SER A 127 -5.27 -2.75 -7.28
CA SER A 127 -5.72 -1.85 -6.21
C SER A 127 -5.55 -0.39 -6.58
N VAL A 128 -4.41 -0.02 -7.16
CA VAL A 128 -4.10 1.33 -7.64
C VAL A 128 -5.10 1.78 -8.71
N LEU A 129 -5.38 0.94 -9.70
CA LEU A 129 -6.35 1.26 -10.77
C LEU A 129 -7.78 1.35 -10.23
N ALA A 130 -8.15 0.50 -9.27
CA ALA A 130 -9.45 0.57 -8.63
C ALA A 130 -9.62 1.86 -7.82
N ALA A 131 -8.60 2.26 -7.03
CA ALA A 131 -8.61 3.51 -6.28
C ALA A 131 -8.79 4.73 -7.21
N THR A 132 -8.12 4.73 -8.36
CA THR A 132 -8.27 5.80 -9.35
C THR A 132 -9.70 5.89 -9.90
N LYS A 133 -10.35 4.75 -10.14
CA LYS A 133 -11.75 4.70 -10.56
C LYS A 133 -12.73 5.18 -9.49
N GLU A 134 -12.39 5.01 -8.23
CA GLU A 134 -13.14 5.54 -7.07
C GLU A 134 -12.81 7.01 -6.77
N ASN A 135 -12.08 7.69 -7.67
CA ASN A 135 -11.71 9.11 -7.61
C ASN A 135 -10.76 9.51 -6.46
N TYR A 136 -9.98 8.56 -5.91
CA TYR A 136 -8.89 8.91 -5.01
C TYR A 136 -7.72 9.53 -5.77
N GLN A 137 -7.02 10.46 -5.12
CA GLN A 137 -5.68 10.85 -5.54
C GLN A 137 -4.72 9.72 -5.17
N VAL A 138 -4.10 9.11 -6.17
CA VAL A 138 -3.31 7.89 -5.99
C VAL A 138 -1.84 8.18 -6.19
N SER A 139 -1.02 7.67 -5.27
CA SER A 139 0.44 7.63 -5.40
C SER A 139 0.99 6.24 -5.11
N VAL A 140 2.17 5.96 -5.65
CA VAL A 140 2.91 4.71 -5.46
C VAL A 140 4.37 5.04 -5.22
N ASP A 141 4.96 4.49 -4.16
CA ASP A 141 6.40 4.55 -3.91
C ASP A 141 7.07 3.31 -4.49
N LEU A 142 7.76 3.47 -5.61
CA LEU A 142 8.39 2.35 -6.31
C LEU A 142 9.49 1.68 -5.50
N SER A 143 10.16 2.40 -4.60
CA SER A 143 11.19 1.82 -3.75
C SER A 143 10.64 0.75 -2.80
N ALA A 144 9.36 0.86 -2.46
CA ALA A 144 8.65 -0.03 -1.56
C ALA A 144 7.64 -0.95 -2.29
N VAL A 145 7.79 -1.15 -3.60
CA VAL A 145 6.97 -2.06 -4.40
C VAL A 145 7.81 -3.20 -4.95
N GLY A 146 7.45 -4.43 -4.58
CA GLY A 146 8.07 -5.64 -5.12
C GLY A 146 7.48 -6.03 -6.48
N VAL A 147 8.36 -6.36 -7.43
CA VAL A 147 8.00 -6.74 -8.80
C VAL A 147 8.74 -8.02 -9.20
N ALA A 148 8.00 -9.09 -9.43
CA ALA A 148 8.57 -10.36 -9.87
C ALA A 148 8.96 -10.35 -11.36
N ASN A 149 8.20 -9.66 -12.21
CA ASN A 149 8.45 -9.57 -13.64
C ASN A 149 8.71 -8.13 -14.09
N GLN A 150 9.98 -7.73 -14.10
CA GLN A 150 10.42 -6.38 -14.46
C GLN A 150 10.08 -6.00 -15.92
N LYS A 151 10.15 -6.96 -16.85
CA LYS A 151 9.83 -6.69 -18.27
C LYS A 151 8.37 -6.31 -18.46
N LYS A 152 7.47 -6.92 -17.72
CA LYS A 152 6.05 -6.59 -17.74
C LYS A 152 5.76 -5.26 -17.03
N PHE A 153 6.58 -4.89 -16.06
CA PHE A 153 6.34 -3.74 -15.21
C PHE A 153 6.40 -2.40 -15.95
N SER A 154 7.21 -2.30 -17.01
CA SER A 154 7.25 -1.10 -17.85
C SER A 154 5.87 -0.73 -18.46
N LYS A 155 5.06 -1.73 -18.81
CA LYS A 155 3.68 -1.52 -19.28
C LYS A 155 2.76 -1.06 -18.15
N THR A 156 2.96 -1.62 -16.95
CA THR A 156 2.21 -1.20 -15.76
C THR A 156 2.51 0.26 -15.40
N LEU A 157 3.79 0.65 -15.41
CA LEU A 157 4.19 2.04 -15.16
C LEU A 157 3.58 3.02 -16.17
N LYS A 158 3.63 2.66 -17.46
CA LYS A 158 3.00 3.48 -18.49
C LYS A 158 1.50 3.64 -18.25
N GLN A 159 0.80 2.57 -17.93
CA GLN A 159 -0.63 2.61 -17.62
C GLN A 159 -0.92 3.50 -16.41
N TRP A 160 -0.10 3.44 -15.36
CA TRP A 160 -0.25 4.30 -14.18
C TRP A 160 -0.03 5.78 -14.53
N GLN A 161 0.99 6.09 -15.33
CA GLN A 161 1.24 7.46 -15.82
C GLN A 161 0.07 7.97 -16.65
N ASP A 162 -0.46 7.17 -17.57
CA ASP A 162 -1.61 7.52 -18.40
C ASP A 162 -2.89 7.76 -17.57
N CYS A 163 -3.01 7.13 -16.40
CA CYS A 163 -4.09 7.33 -15.44
C CYS A 163 -3.85 8.50 -14.44
N GLY A 164 -2.74 9.22 -14.56
CA GLY A 164 -2.42 10.35 -13.68
C GLY A 164 -1.98 9.95 -12.27
N ILE A 165 -1.52 8.70 -12.06
CA ILE A 165 -1.02 8.22 -10.78
C ILE A 165 0.36 8.82 -10.53
N LYS A 166 0.55 9.39 -9.32
CA LYS A 166 1.83 9.95 -8.91
C LYS A 166 2.80 8.82 -8.55
N ILE A 167 3.92 8.75 -9.24
CA ILE A 167 4.96 7.74 -9.04
C ILE A 167 6.16 8.42 -8.38
N GLY A 168 6.56 7.89 -7.21
CA GLY A 168 7.72 8.36 -6.45
C GLY A 168 8.79 7.31 -6.33
#